data_5ec78f13f2269e1428f18afcad7614d8
#
_entry.id   5ec78f13f2269e1428f18afcad7614d8
#
_cell.length_a   1.000
_cell.length_b   1.000
_cell.length_c   1.000
_cell.angle_alpha   90.00
_cell.angle_beta   90.00
_cell.angle_gamma   90.00
#
_symmetry.space_group_name_H-M   'P 1'
#
loop_
_entity.id
_entity.type
_entity.pdbx_description
1 polymer ?
#
loop_
_entity_poly.entity_id
_entity_poly.type
_entity_poly.pdbx_seq_one_letter_code
_entity_poly.pdbx_strand_id
1 'polypeptide(L)'
;MVNSNPLALLWTGKCTIYEFEDVVNPETYQTTQKEVPVLVDEPCRLSYNHEQATNIRSGAAVVSQSITLFIRPDLVIKPGSVIEITQNGVTERYKGSGQPAIYSNHQQIILQLYEDNA
;
A
#
# COMPACT_ATOMS: atom_id res chain seq x y z
N MET A 1 4.53 -27.49 2.55
CA MET A 1 5.77 -26.75 2.82
C MET A 1 5.56 -25.79 3.98
N VAL A 2 6.42 -25.87 4.94
CA VAL A 2 6.32 -25.01 6.11
C VAL A 2 6.87 -23.64 5.78
N ASN A 3 6.08 -22.62 6.01
CA ASN A 3 6.55 -21.25 5.88
C ASN A 3 7.44 -20.92 7.06
N SER A 4 8.71 -20.66 6.78
CA SER A 4 9.71 -20.40 7.83
C SER A 4 9.69 -18.97 8.35
N ASN A 5 8.87 -18.09 7.76
CA ASN A 5 8.81 -16.69 8.19
C ASN A 5 7.74 -16.52 9.26
N PRO A 6 8.13 -16.36 10.55
CA PRO A 6 7.16 -16.23 11.62
C PRO A 6 6.32 -14.95 11.54
N LEU A 7 6.81 -13.91 10.86
CA LEU A 7 6.04 -12.68 10.68
C LEU A 7 4.82 -12.91 9.80
N ALA A 8 4.91 -13.84 8.85
CA ALA A 8 3.81 -14.11 7.94
C ALA A 8 2.58 -14.66 8.66
N LEU A 9 2.76 -15.26 9.83
CA LEU A 9 1.64 -15.76 10.64
C LEU A 9 0.77 -14.60 11.17
N LEU A 10 1.35 -13.41 11.28
CA LEU A 10 0.64 -12.23 11.75
C LEU A 10 -0.01 -11.44 10.61
N TRP A 11 0.21 -11.86 9.38
CA TRP A 11 -0.26 -11.15 8.20
C TRP A 11 -1.67 -11.64 7.86
N THR A 12 -2.65 -11.05 8.52
CA THR A 12 -4.05 -11.42 8.33
C THR A 12 -4.74 -10.63 7.24
N GLY A 13 -4.10 -9.58 6.74
CA GLY A 13 -4.64 -8.77 5.66
C GLY A 13 -4.40 -9.40 4.29
N LYS A 14 -5.16 -8.94 3.32
CA LYS A 14 -5.01 -9.33 1.91
C LYS A 14 -4.77 -8.08 1.10
N CYS A 15 -3.77 -8.14 0.24
CA CYS A 15 -3.32 -7.03 -0.58
C CYS A 15 -3.50 -7.36 -2.05
N THR A 16 -4.16 -6.48 -2.78
CA THR A 16 -4.25 -6.55 -4.23
C THR A 16 -3.62 -5.28 -4.79
N ILE A 17 -2.69 -5.45 -5.72
CA ILE A 17 -1.95 -4.33 -6.29
C ILE A 17 -2.37 -4.16 -7.73
N TYR A 18 -2.73 -2.93 -8.08
CA TYR A 18 -3.11 -2.55 -9.44
C TYR A 18 -2.05 -1.61 -10.00
N GLU A 19 -1.65 -1.89 -11.23
CA GLU A 19 -0.79 -0.99 -12.00
C GLU A 19 -1.62 -0.36 -13.11
N PHE A 20 -1.20 0.83 -13.54
CA PHE A 20 -1.87 1.49 -14.65
C PHE A 20 -1.21 1.07 -15.95
N GLU A 21 -2.04 0.69 -16.92
CA GLU A 21 -1.60 0.29 -18.24
C GLU A 21 -2.25 1.19 -19.27
N ASP A 22 -1.46 1.61 -20.25
CA ASP A 22 -1.97 2.42 -21.35
C ASP A 22 -2.76 1.55 -22.32
N VAL A 23 -3.99 1.96 -22.59
CA VAL A 23 -4.87 1.29 -23.54
C VAL A 23 -5.21 2.26 -24.64
N VAL A 24 -4.91 1.89 -25.88
CA VAL A 24 -5.22 2.70 -27.05
C VAL A 24 -6.58 2.25 -27.61
N ASN A 25 -7.49 3.18 -27.75
CA ASN A 25 -8.76 2.91 -28.41
C ASN A 25 -8.55 2.86 -29.92
N PRO A 26 -8.79 1.70 -30.58
CA PRO A 26 -8.54 1.57 -32.01
C PRO A 26 -9.45 2.43 -32.89
N GLU A 27 -10.57 2.89 -32.37
CA GLU A 27 -11.49 3.73 -33.14
C GLU A 27 -11.12 5.20 -33.09
N THR A 28 -10.70 5.69 -31.91
CA THR A 28 -10.42 7.11 -31.70
C THR A 28 -8.93 7.40 -31.58
N TYR A 29 -8.10 6.38 -31.44
CA TYR A 29 -6.66 6.48 -31.19
C TYR A 29 -6.31 7.25 -29.91
N GLN A 30 -7.27 7.36 -28.99
CA GLN A 30 -7.03 7.96 -27.71
C GLN A 30 -6.40 6.95 -26.77
N THR A 31 -5.41 7.40 -26.02
CA THR A 31 -4.76 6.60 -25.00
C THR A 31 -5.40 6.90 -23.65
N THR A 32 -5.90 5.86 -22.99
CA THR A 32 -6.43 5.95 -21.65
C THR A 32 -5.66 5.02 -20.74
N GLN A 33 -5.69 5.30 -19.45
CA GLN A 33 -5.06 4.41 -18.47
C GLN A 33 -6.10 3.51 -17.84
N LYS A 34 -5.76 2.24 -17.73
CA LYS A 34 -6.61 1.23 -17.13
C LYS A 34 -5.89 0.59 -15.96
N GLU A 35 -6.60 0.40 -14.84
CA GLU A 35 -6.07 -0.35 -13.71
C GLU A 35 -6.07 -1.84 -14.03
N VAL A 36 -4.92 -2.47 -13.86
CA VAL A 36 -4.76 -3.91 -14.09
C VAL A 36 -4.22 -4.54 -12.81
N PRO A 37 -4.91 -5.57 -12.27
CA PRO A 37 -4.38 -6.25 -11.09
C PRO A 37 -3.14 -7.07 -11.46
N VAL A 38 -2.04 -6.80 -10.79
CA VAL A 38 -0.77 -7.53 -11.00
C VAL A 38 -0.46 -8.46 -9.85
N LEU A 39 -1.12 -8.29 -8.72
CA LEU A 39 -0.98 -9.13 -7.55
C LEU A 39 -2.33 -9.17 -6.83
N VAL A 40 -2.81 -10.37 -6.52
CA VAL A 40 -4.15 -10.54 -5.95
C VAL A 40 -4.06 -11.36 -4.66
N ASP A 41 -4.74 -10.88 -3.63
CA ASP A 41 -4.90 -11.58 -2.35
C ASP A 41 -3.57 -12.01 -1.71
N GLU A 42 -2.56 -11.15 -1.80
CA GLU A 42 -1.27 -11.40 -1.19
C GLU A 42 -1.36 -11.16 0.32
N PRO A 43 -0.90 -12.09 1.15
CA PRO A 43 -0.88 -11.87 2.59
C PRO A 43 -0.06 -10.66 2.96
N CYS A 44 -0.58 -9.84 3.85
CA CYS A 44 0.07 -8.63 4.28
C CYS A 44 -0.45 -8.20 5.64
N ARG A 45 0.14 -7.14 6.17
CA ARG A 45 -0.32 -6.51 7.40
C ARG A 45 -0.18 -5.01 7.29
N LEU A 46 -1.23 -4.31 7.72
CA LEU A 46 -1.16 -2.86 7.93
C LEU A 46 -0.88 -2.57 9.38
N SER A 47 0.02 -1.65 9.61
CA SER A 47 0.29 -1.12 10.93
C SER A 47 -0.01 0.37 10.93
N TYR A 48 -0.82 0.78 11.90
CA TYR A 48 -1.18 2.18 12.08
C TYR A 48 -0.38 2.72 13.24
N ASN A 49 0.34 3.81 12.99
CA ASN A 49 1.15 4.44 14.01
C ASN A 49 0.66 5.86 14.19
N HIS A 50 0.16 6.15 15.39
CA HIS A 50 -0.31 7.49 15.73
C HIS A 50 0.76 8.19 16.55
N GLU A 51 1.33 9.23 15.99
CA GLU A 51 2.29 10.06 16.70
C GLU A 51 1.64 11.39 17.02
N GLN A 52 1.68 11.74 18.29
CA GLN A 52 1.21 13.02 18.74
C GLN A 52 2.41 13.95 18.88
N ALA A 53 2.53 14.87 17.92
CA ALA A 53 3.57 15.88 17.98
C ALA A 53 2.99 17.12 18.63
N THR A 54 3.60 17.56 19.72
CA THR A 54 3.21 18.80 20.39
C THR A 54 3.99 19.93 19.77
N ASN A 55 3.29 20.83 19.08
CA ASN A 55 3.93 22.03 18.56
C ASN A 55 3.75 23.15 19.56
N ILE A 56 4.81 23.43 20.29
CA ILE A 56 4.79 24.39 21.38
C ILE A 56 4.51 25.80 20.86
N ARG A 57 4.95 26.10 19.65
CA ARG A 57 4.82 27.46 19.10
C ARG A 57 3.37 27.83 18.76
N SER A 58 2.59 26.87 18.31
CA SER A 58 1.21 27.12 17.95
C SER A 58 0.24 26.80 19.08
N GLY A 59 0.71 26.13 20.13
CA GLY A 59 -0.16 25.66 21.20
C GLY A 59 -1.12 24.57 20.78
N ALA A 60 -0.99 24.04 19.58
CA ALA A 60 -1.87 23.01 19.05
C ALA A 60 -1.15 21.68 19.03
N ALA A 61 -1.84 20.62 19.44
CA ALA A 61 -1.36 19.27 19.28
C ALA A 61 -1.68 18.80 17.87
N VAL A 62 -0.64 18.38 17.13
CA VAL A 62 -0.81 17.82 15.80
C VAL A 62 -0.69 16.31 15.92
N VAL A 63 -1.77 15.61 15.54
CA VAL A 63 -1.75 14.16 15.51
C VAL A 63 -1.40 13.74 14.08
N SER A 64 -0.26 13.10 13.91
CA SER A 64 0.10 12.51 12.62
C SER A 64 -0.12 11.00 12.69
N GLN A 65 -0.64 10.47 11.61
CA GLN A 65 -0.86 9.04 11.46
C GLN A 65 -0.02 8.55 10.31
N SER A 66 0.82 7.55 10.57
CA SER A 66 1.52 6.87 9.50
C SER A 66 0.96 5.46 9.36
N ILE A 67 0.86 5.01 8.12
CA ILE A 67 0.36 3.70 7.78
C ILE A 67 1.50 2.96 7.09
N THR A 68 1.86 1.80 7.62
CA THR A 68 2.95 1.00 7.08
C THR A 68 2.42 -0.35 6.63
N LEU A 69 2.75 -0.72 5.41
CA LEU A 69 2.43 -2.04 4.87
C LEU A 69 3.61 -2.97 5.08
N PHE A 70 3.34 -4.13 5.67
CA PHE A 70 4.29 -5.22 5.79
C PHE A 70 3.90 -6.31 4.80
N ILE A 71 4.79 -6.63 3.88
CA ILE A 71 4.54 -7.61 2.84
C ILE A 71 5.86 -8.33 2.54
N ARG A 72 5.80 -9.46 1.83
CA ARG A 72 7.01 -10.23 1.56
C ARG A 72 8.03 -9.42 0.74
N PRO A 73 9.34 -9.65 0.95
CA PRO A 73 10.37 -8.76 0.44
C PRO A 73 10.71 -8.94 -1.04
N ASP A 74 10.30 -10.04 -1.64
CA ASP A 74 10.63 -10.35 -3.04
C ASP A 74 9.69 -9.68 -4.05
N LEU A 75 8.65 -9.00 -3.58
CA LEU A 75 7.72 -8.29 -4.45
C LEU A 75 8.26 -6.93 -4.82
N VAL A 76 8.09 -6.55 -6.06
CA VAL A 76 8.42 -5.20 -6.54
C VAL A 76 7.13 -4.45 -6.78
N ILE A 77 6.94 -3.37 -6.02
CA ILE A 77 5.76 -2.53 -6.14
C ILE A 77 6.20 -1.24 -6.80
N LYS A 78 5.68 -0.99 -7.99
CA LYS A 78 6.08 0.18 -8.77
C LYS A 78 5.48 1.45 -8.20
N PRO A 79 6.18 2.58 -8.28
CA PRO A 79 5.61 3.87 -7.88
C PRO A 79 4.33 4.16 -8.67
N GLY A 80 3.34 4.73 -7.99
CA GLY A 80 2.07 5.05 -8.62
C GLY A 80 1.07 3.91 -8.63
N SER A 81 1.43 2.73 -8.17
CA SER A 81 0.51 1.60 -8.07
C SER A 81 -0.56 1.87 -7.01
N VAL A 82 -1.76 1.36 -7.25
CA VAL A 82 -2.83 1.38 -6.26
C VAL A 82 -2.76 0.10 -5.45
N ILE A 83 -2.77 0.24 -4.14
CA ILE A 83 -2.65 -0.88 -3.21
C ILE A 83 -3.96 -0.98 -2.45
N GLU A 84 -4.74 -2.01 -2.74
CA GLU A 84 -6.02 -2.24 -2.08
C GLU A 84 -5.81 -3.30 -1.00
N ILE A 85 -6.15 -2.96 0.23
CA ILE A 85 -5.89 -3.84 1.36
C ILE A 85 -7.18 -4.07 2.12
N THR A 86 -7.46 -5.34 2.40
CA THR A 86 -8.56 -5.76 3.24
C THR A 86 -7.99 -6.36 4.52
N GLN A 87 -8.30 -5.74 5.65
CA GLN A 87 -7.85 -6.20 6.95
C GLN A 87 -8.93 -5.93 7.97
N ASN A 88 -9.22 -6.92 8.81
CA ASN A 88 -10.25 -6.83 9.85
C ASN A 88 -11.62 -6.41 9.30
N GLY A 89 -11.95 -6.89 8.09
CA GLY A 89 -13.23 -6.58 7.46
C GLY A 89 -13.32 -5.20 6.82
N VAL A 90 -12.22 -4.45 6.79
CA VAL A 90 -12.16 -3.11 6.19
C VAL A 90 -11.31 -3.16 4.94
N THR A 91 -11.83 -2.65 3.84
CA THR A 91 -11.10 -2.55 2.57
C THR A 91 -10.87 -1.09 2.24
N GLU A 92 -9.62 -0.73 2.04
CA GLU A 92 -9.21 0.61 1.68
C GLU A 92 -8.17 0.59 0.58
N ARG A 93 -8.11 1.67 -0.17
CA ARG A 93 -7.13 1.82 -1.25
C ARG A 93 -6.07 2.83 -0.82
N TYR A 94 -4.82 2.48 -1.11
CA TYR A 94 -3.66 3.28 -0.73
C TYR A 94 -2.73 3.43 -1.92
N LYS A 95 -1.78 4.33 -1.80
CA LYS A 95 -0.63 4.43 -2.70
C LYS A 95 0.64 4.43 -1.87
N GLY A 96 1.73 3.92 -2.45
CA GLY A 96 3.02 3.94 -1.79
C GLY A 96 3.60 5.34 -1.71
N SER A 97 4.18 5.67 -0.58
CA SER A 97 4.84 6.95 -0.36
C SER A 97 6.31 6.68 -0.05
N GLY A 98 7.18 7.06 -0.96
CA GLY A 98 8.61 6.86 -0.78
C GLY A 98 9.09 5.49 -1.20
N GLN A 99 10.33 5.18 -0.85
CA GLN A 99 10.96 3.92 -1.20
C GLN A 99 10.68 2.85 -0.15
N PRO A 100 10.45 1.61 -0.58
CA PRO A 100 10.30 0.51 0.37
C PRO A 100 11.60 0.26 1.12
N ALA A 101 11.48 -0.06 2.41
CA ALA A 101 12.59 -0.57 3.20
C ALA A 101 12.54 -2.09 3.15
N ILE A 102 13.55 -2.71 2.56
CA ILE A 102 13.56 -4.14 2.32
C ILE A 102 14.45 -4.83 3.35
N TYR A 103 13.86 -5.78 4.07
CA TYR A 103 14.54 -6.60 5.06
C TYR A 103 14.59 -8.04 4.57
N SER A 104 15.26 -8.92 5.30
CA SER A 104 15.42 -10.31 4.88
C SER A 104 14.11 -11.10 4.87
N ASN A 105 13.17 -10.75 5.72
CA ASN A 105 11.92 -11.49 5.88
C ASN A 105 10.65 -10.70 5.56
N HIS A 106 10.79 -9.42 5.23
CA HIS A 106 9.65 -8.57 4.86
C HIS A 106 10.15 -7.29 4.22
N GLN A 107 9.24 -6.53 3.64
CA GLN A 107 9.50 -5.15 3.29
C GLN A 107 8.43 -4.27 3.91
N GLN A 108 8.80 -3.03 4.19
CA GLN A 108 7.93 -2.03 4.78
C GLN A 108 7.74 -0.89 3.79
N ILE A 109 6.49 -0.56 3.54
CA ILE A 109 6.14 0.52 2.61
C ILE A 109 5.24 1.48 3.35
N ILE A 110 5.62 2.75 3.39
CA ILE A 110 4.77 3.79 3.96
C ILE A 110 3.69 4.12 2.95
N LEU A 111 2.45 4.13 3.40
CA LEU A 111 1.30 4.32 2.54
C LEU A 111 0.60 5.65 2.82
N GLN A 112 -0.06 6.16 1.79
CA GLN A 112 -1.00 7.26 1.89
C GLN A 112 -2.34 6.79 1.37
N LEU A 113 -3.42 7.35 1.90
CA LEU A 113 -4.74 7.08 1.35
C LEU A 113 -4.78 7.50 -0.11
N TYR A 114 -5.36 6.64 -0.93
CA TYR A 114 -5.53 6.94 -2.34
C TYR A 114 -6.77 7.83 -2.49
N GLU A 115 -6.55 9.04 -2.97
CA GLU A 115 -7.63 9.94 -3.25
C GLU A 115 -7.87 9.94 -4.75
N ASP A 116 -9.07 9.53 -5.12
CA ASP A 116 -9.49 9.58 -6.51
C ASP A 116 -10.10 10.98 -6.75
N ASN A 117 -9.27 11.87 -7.24
CA ASN A 117 -9.74 13.20 -7.61
C ASN A 117 -10.41 13.09 -8.96
N ALA A 118 -11.69 12.95 -8.91
CA ALA A 118 -12.48 12.96 -10.11
C ALA A 118 -12.48 14.36 -10.75
#